data_a77af1f6e897e924ddc44e466e28e23a
#
_entry.id   a77af1f6e897e924ddc44e466e28e23a
#
_cell.length_a   1.000
_cell.length_b   1.000
_cell.length_c   1.000
_cell.angle_alpha   90.00
_cell.angle_beta   90.00
_cell.angle_gamma   90.00
#
_symmetry.space_group_name_H-M   'P 1'
#
loop_
_entity.id
_entity.type
_entity.pdbx_description
1 polymer ?
#
loop_
_entity_poly.entity_id
_entity_poly.type
_entity_poly.pdbx_seq_one_letter_code
_entity_poly.pdbx_strand_id
1 'polypeptide(L)'
;MFNRKDIVNLKKDIEIVVNLLDNELTLHARWGVFSPRSIDEGTLLLMKHIEVGVNDVCLDLGCGYGAIGLALAKHCTKGEVHMIDKDFVAIELANNNVKLNNLSNAKAYFSDAFLQIPDEIKFDQVISNLPAKVGREQL
;
A
#
# COMPACT_ATOMS: atom_id res chain seq x y z
N MET A 1 3.80 -14.25 -28.15
CA MET A 1 4.57 -15.21 -27.33
C MET A 1 5.76 -14.50 -26.71
N PHE A 2 6.00 -14.75 -25.43
CA PHE A 2 7.07 -14.09 -24.69
C PHE A 2 8.40 -14.83 -24.84
N ASN A 3 9.47 -14.12 -25.11
CA ASN A 3 10.82 -14.66 -25.09
C ASN A 3 11.47 -14.42 -23.72
N ARG A 4 12.70 -14.92 -23.53
CA ARG A 4 13.42 -14.78 -22.26
C ARG A 4 13.63 -13.32 -21.82
N LYS A 5 13.89 -12.44 -22.79
CA LYS A 5 14.07 -11.00 -22.53
C LYS A 5 12.79 -10.36 -22.02
N ASP A 6 11.65 -10.73 -22.61
CA ASP A 6 10.34 -10.25 -22.18
C ASP A 6 10.03 -10.67 -20.74
N ILE A 7 10.33 -11.93 -20.41
CA ILE A 7 10.12 -12.46 -19.06
C ILE A 7 10.99 -11.73 -18.04
N VAL A 8 12.24 -11.45 -18.37
CA VAL A 8 13.16 -10.69 -17.49
C VAL A 8 12.61 -9.29 -17.27
N ASN A 9 12.10 -8.63 -18.30
CA ASN A 9 11.51 -7.30 -18.18
C ASN A 9 10.27 -7.27 -17.30
N LEU A 10 9.44 -8.32 -17.33
CA LEU A 10 8.25 -8.44 -16.46
C LEU A 10 8.61 -8.57 -14.98
N LYS A 11 9.82 -9.02 -14.65
CA LYS A 11 10.30 -9.16 -13.28
C LYS A 11 10.96 -7.91 -12.72
N LYS A 12 11.18 -6.90 -13.55
CA LYS A 12 11.78 -5.63 -13.11
C LYS A 12 10.77 -4.75 -12.42
N ASP A 13 11.24 -4.01 -11.45
CA ASP A 13 10.45 -3.00 -10.78
C ASP A 13 10.15 -1.84 -11.74
N ILE A 14 8.95 -1.29 -11.60
CA ILE A 14 8.49 -0.11 -12.33
C ILE A 14 8.47 1.04 -11.34
N GLU A 15 9.07 2.18 -11.71
CA GLU A 15 9.04 3.37 -10.87
C GLU A 15 7.82 4.24 -11.18
N ILE A 16 7.12 4.64 -10.15
CA ILE A 16 5.94 5.51 -10.21
C ILE A 16 6.18 6.71 -9.31
N VAL A 17 5.99 7.90 -9.82
CA VAL A 17 5.98 9.13 -9.01
C VAL A 17 4.55 9.64 -8.95
N VAL A 18 4.02 9.81 -7.76
CA VAL A 18 2.62 10.18 -7.54
C VAL A 18 2.49 11.16 -6.38
N ASN A 19 1.46 12.00 -6.44
CA ASN A 19 1.09 12.88 -5.33
C ASN A 19 -0.20 12.37 -4.69
N LEU A 20 -0.13 11.99 -3.43
CA LEU A 20 -1.26 11.53 -2.64
C LEU A 20 -1.27 12.26 -1.30
N LEU A 21 -2.44 12.76 -0.87
CA LEU A 21 -2.59 13.55 0.36
C LEU A 21 -1.59 14.72 0.42
N ASP A 22 -1.40 15.40 -0.72
CA ASP A 22 -0.46 16.52 -0.88
C ASP A 22 1.01 16.16 -0.62
N ASN A 23 1.35 14.87 -0.70
CA ASN A 23 2.73 14.39 -0.55
C ASN A 23 3.19 13.69 -1.82
N GLU A 24 4.38 14.03 -2.29
CA GLU A 24 5.01 13.32 -3.40
C GLU A 24 5.63 12.02 -2.89
N LEU A 25 5.32 10.95 -3.57
CA LEU A 25 5.84 9.61 -3.30
C LEU A 25 6.53 9.05 -4.54
N THR A 26 7.68 8.44 -4.33
CA THR A 26 8.32 7.61 -5.35
C THR A 26 8.11 6.16 -4.97
N LEU A 27 7.43 5.41 -5.81
CA LEU A 27 7.03 4.04 -5.52
C LEU A 27 7.62 3.10 -6.56
N HIS A 28 8.10 1.95 -6.10
CA HIS A 28 8.45 0.83 -6.97
C HIS A 28 7.33 -0.20 -6.91
N ALA A 29 6.90 -0.65 -8.07
CA ALA A 29 5.89 -1.68 -8.24
C ALA A 29 6.42 -2.77 -9.18
N ARG A 30 5.73 -3.89 -9.24
CA ARG A 30 6.12 -5.03 -10.06
C ARG A 30 4.88 -5.63 -10.70
N TRP A 31 5.01 -6.17 -11.91
CA TRP A 31 3.94 -6.92 -12.55
C TRP A 31 3.45 -8.06 -11.64
N GLY A 32 2.15 -8.24 -11.56
CA GLY A 32 1.52 -9.20 -10.68
C GLY A 32 1.10 -8.63 -9.33
N VAL A 33 1.57 -7.43 -8.96
CA VAL A 33 1.07 -6.67 -7.83
C VAL A 33 0.04 -5.67 -8.32
N PHE A 34 -1.02 -5.44 -7.54
CA PHE A 34 -2.15 -4.58 -7.91
C PHE A 34 -1.68 -3.20 -8.39
N SER A 35 -2.22 -2.75 -9.55
CA SER A 35 -1.91 -1.45 -10.16
C SER A 35 -0.41 -1.13 -10.31
N PRO A 36 0.40 -2.00 -10.96
CA PRO A 36 1.85 -1.81 -10.98
C PRO A 36 2.33 -0.64 -11.81
N ARG A 37 1.51 -0.11 -12.74
CA ARG A 37 1.92 0.99 -13.62
C ARG A 37 1.41 2.36 -13.20
N SER A 38 0.34 2.40 -12.44
CA SER A 38 -0.27 3.66 -11.99
C SER A 38 -1.13 3.41 -10.76
N ILE A 39 -1.44 4.45 -10.05
CA ILE A 39 -2.42 4.40 -8.99
C ILE A 39 -3.80 4.39 -9.64
N ASP A 40 -4.64 3.42 -9.31
CA ASP A 40 -5.96 3.30 -9.91
C ASP A 40 -6.93 4.39 -9.44
N GLU A 41 -8.04 4.52 -10.18
CA GLU A 41 -9.05 5.54 -9.89
C GLU A 41 -9.68 5.37 -8.50
N GLY A 42 -9.87 4.13 -8.05
CA GLY A 42 -10.42 3.84 -6.73
C GLY A 42 -9.53 4.35 -5.63
N THR A 43 -8.22 4.16 -5.75
CA THR A 43 -7.23 4.69 -4.81
C THR A 43 -7.24 6.22 -4.80
N LEU A 44 -7.24 6.85 -5.96
CA LEU A 44 -7.28 8.31 -6.06
C LEU A 44 -8.54 8.89 -5.43
N LEU A 45 -9.69 8.27 -5.69
CA LEU A 45 -10.98 8.69 -5.12
C LEU A 45 -10.99 8.53 -3.59
N LEU A 46 -10.53 7.39 -3.09
CA LEU A 46 -10.43 7.12 -1.66
C LEU A 46 -9.55 8.15 -0.96
N MET A 47 -8.36 8.41 -1.49
CA MET A 47 -7.41 9.35 -0.91
C MET A 47 -7.91 10.80 -0.94
N LYS A 48 -8.78 11.12 -1.89
CA LYS A 48 -9.39 12.45 -1.99
C LYS A 48 -10.42 12.73 -0.88
N HIS A 49 -11.09 11.69 -0.40
CA HIS A 49 -12.18 11.82 0.58
C HIS A 49 -11.83 11.38 1.99
N ILE A 50 -10.62 10.90 2.22
CA ILE A 50 -10.20 10.42 3.52
C ILE A 50 -9.84 11.60 4.44
N GLU A 51 -10.27 11.51 5.70
CA GLU A 51 -9.91 12.45 6.75
C GLU A 51 -9.05 11.72 7.79
N VAL A 52 -7.80 12.10 7.90
CA VAL A 52 -6.83 11.45 8.77
C VAL A 52 -6.08 12.50 9.59
N GLY A 53 -5.99 12.28 10.89
CA GLY A 53 -5.25 13.15 11.80
C GLY A 53 -3.76 12.80 11.85
N VAL A 54 -2.93 13.77 12.23
CA VAL A 54 -1.46 13.60 12.28
C VAL A 54 -1.00 12.60 13.32
N ASN A 55 -1.83 12.29 14.32
CA ASN A 55 -1.54 11.32 15.38
C ASN A 55 -2.21 9.95 15.13
N ASP A 56 -2.92 9.78 14.04
CA ASP A 56 -3.71 8.58 13.81
C ASP A 56 -2.84 7.34 13.64
N VAL A 57 -3.34 6.23 14.15
CA VAL A 57 -2.80 4.89 13.92
C VAL A 57 -3.68 4.25 12.84
N CYS A 58 -3.07 3.92 11.72
CA CYS A 58 -3.80 3.48 10.53
C CYS A 58 -3.41 2.07 10.13
N LEU A 59 -4.38 1.36 9.56
CA LEU A 59 -4.18 0.06 8.94
C LEU A 59 -4.54 0.13 7.46
N ASP A 60 -3.60 -0.27 6.62
CA ASP A 60 -3.81 -0.47 5.18
C ASP A 60 -3.96 -1.97 4.92
N LEU A 61 -5.18 -2.42 4.73
CA LEU A 61 -5.54 -3.81 4.54
C LEU A 61 -5.46 -4.18 3.06
N GLY A 62 -4.61 -5.14 2.71
CA GLY A 62 -4.33 -5.48 1.33
C GLY A 62 -3.45 -4.42 0.67
N CYS A 63 -2.32 -4.12 1.27
CA CYS A 63 -1.53 -2.93 0.96
C CYS A 63 -0.87 -2.91 -0.43
N GLY A 64 -0.68 -4.08 -1.06
CA GLY A 64 0.07 -4.15 -2.30
C GLY A 64 1.47 -3.57 -2.13
N TYR A 65 1.90 -2.74 -3.06
CA TYR A 65 3.23 -2.11 -2.98
C TYR A 65 3.27 -0.87 -2.07
N GLY A 66 2.16 -0.55 -1.40
CA GLY A 66 2.16 0.39 -0.29
C GLY A 66 1.71 1.82 -0.59
N ALA A 67 1.07 2.09 -1.73
CA ALA A 67 0.69 3.46 -2.12
C ALA A 67 -0.14 4.18 -1.05
N ILE A 68 -1.20 3.57 -0.57
CA ILE A 68 -2.08 4.16 0.44
C ILE A 68 -1.34 4.30 1.78
N GLY A 69 -0.72 3.22 2.24
CA GLY A 69 -0.02 3.20 3.52
C GLY A 69 1.10 4.23 3.60
N LEU A 70 1.88 4.40 2.53
CA LEU A 70 2.93 5.39 2.50
C LEU A 70 2.40 6.82 2.49
N ALA A 71 1.32 7.07 1.76
CA ALA A 71 0.66 8.38 1.78
C ALA A 71 0.15 8.74 3.17
N LEU A 72 -0.46 7.76 3.86
CA LEU A 72 -0.91 7.91 5.23
C LEU A 72 0.28 8.19 6.17
N ALA A 73 1.38 7.46 6.02
CA ALA A 73 2.56 7.64 6.86
C ALA A 73 3.18 9.03 6.71
N LYS A 74 3.21 9.56 5.51
CA LYS A 74 3.68 10.94 5.29
C LYS A 74 2.75 11.98 5.92
N HIS A 75 1.48 11.70 5.99
CA HIS A 75 0.50 12.59 6.62
C HIS A 75 0.49 12.45 8.15
N CYS A 76 0.49 11.22 8.65
CA CYS A 76 0.42 10.91 10.08
C CYS A 76 1.81 10.97 10.73
N THR A 77 2.43 12.13 10.72
CA THR A 77 3.81 12.32 11.15
C THR A 77 4.06 11.98 12.62
N LYS A 78 3.02 12.00 13.44
CA LYS A 78 3.06 11.64 14.87
C LYS A 78 2.30 10.34 15.15
N GLY A 79 1.83 9.68 14.11
CA GLY A 79 1.10 8.42 14.20
C GLY A 79 1.92 7.24 13.70
N GLU A 80 1.23 6.19 13.34
CA GLU A 80 1.82 4.94 12.92
C GLU A 80 0.96 4.31 11.84
N VAL A 81 1.58 3.68 10.85
CA VAL A 81 0.86 2.98 9.78
C VAL A 81 1.32 1.54 9.69
N HIS A 82 0.35 0.65 9.79
CA HIS A 82 0.53 -0.77 9.55
C HIS A 82 0.00 -1.12 8.17
N MET A 83 0.81 -1.80 7.37
CA MET A 83 0.41 -2.29 6.05
C MET A 83 0.44 -3.80 6.07
N ILE A 84 -0.65 -4.44 5.71
CA ILE A 84 -0.73 -5.90 5.72
C ILE A 84 -1.16 -6.44 4.37
N ASP A 85 -0.64 -7.61 4.02
CA ASP A 85 -0.99 -8.33 2.81
C ASP A 85 -0.68 -9.82 2.99
N LYS A 86 -1.31 -10.66 2.19
CA LYS A 86 -0.98 -12.09 2.10
C LYS A 86 0.16 -12.37 1.14
N ASP A 87 0.47 -11.44 0.25
CA ASP A 87 1.50 -11.58 -0.77
C ASP A 87 2.85 -11.09 -0.26
N PHE A 88 3.80 -12.00 -0.10
CA PHE A 88 5.16 -11.65 0.35
C PHE A 88 5.90 -10.72 -0.60
N VAL A 89 5.63 -10.78 -1.90
CA VAL A 89 6.21 -9.85 -2.88
C VAL A 89 5.70 -8.44 -2.64
N ALA A 90 4.41 -8.30 -2.38
CA ALA A 90 3.80 -7.00 -2.03
C ALA A 90 4.44 -6.42 -0.77
N ILE A 91 4.60 -7.23 0.27
CA ILE A 91 5.20 -6.81 1.54
C ILE A 91 6.65 -6.34 1.35
N GLU A 92 7.43 -7.07 0.58
CA GLU A 92 8.81 -6.70 0.26
C GLU A 92 8.85 -5.35 -0.47
N LEU A 93 8.02 -5.17 -1.48
CA LEU A 93 7.90 -3.91 -2.21
C LEU A 93 7.47 -2.76 -1.30
N ALA A 94 6.46 -2.98 -0.48
CA ALA A 94 5.96 -1.96 0.44
C ALA A 94 7.05 -1.51 1.43
N ASN A 95 7.79 -2.44 2.03
CA ASN A 95 8.89 -2.11 2.94
C ASN A 95 10.06 -1.41 2.21
N ASN A 96 10.37 -1.80 1.00
CA ASN A 96 11.37 -1.12 0.19
C ASN A 96 10.93 0.32 -0.13
N ASN A 97 9.65 0.53 -0.42
CA ASN A 97 9.09 1.84 -0.65
C ASN A 97 9.10 2.71 0.61
N VAL A 98 8.88 2.14 1.78
CA VAL A 98 9.03 2.83 3.06
C VAL A 98 10.44 3.42 3.18
N LYS A 99 11.46 2.62 2.91
CA LYS A 99 12.86 3.07 2.94
C LYS A 99 13.15 4.12 1.89
N LEU A 100 12.68 3.90 0.67
CA LEU A 100 12.89 4.81 -0.46
C LEU A 100 12.34 6.21 -0.17
N ASN A 101 11.24 6.30 0.57
CA ASN A 101 10.59 7.56 0.94
C ASN A 101 11.00 8.08 2.33
N ASN A 102 12.01 7.49 2.94
CA ASN A 102 12.57 7.90 4.24
C ASN A 102 11.53 7.96 5.36
N LEU A 103 10.62 7.00 5.39
CA LEU A 103 9.58 6.92 6.41
C LEU A 103 10.04 6.03 7.57
N SER A 104 9.77 6.46 8.81
CA SER A 104 10.10 5.73 10.03
C SER A 104 8.87 5.21 10.77
N ASN A 105 7.67 5.61 10.36
CA ASN A 105 6.41 5.33 11.05
C ASN A 105 5.50 4.37 10.31
N ALA A 106 6.03 3.60 9.36
CA ALA A 106 5.28 2.64 8.58
C ALA A 106 6.02 1.32 8.47
N LYS A 107 5.30 0.22 8.50
CA LYS A 107 5.84 -1.11 8.26
C LYS A 107 4.82 -1.99 7.58
N ALA A 108 5.29 -2.88 6.71
CA ALA A 108 4.46 -3.89 6.07
C ALA A 108 4.82 -5.27 6.60
N TYR A 109 3.82 -6.11 6.83
CA TYR A 109 4.01 -7.48 7.27
C TYR A 109 2.90 -8.39 6.76
N PHE A 110 3.20 -9.68 6.71
CA PHE A 110 2.22 -10.69 6.33
C PHE A 110 1.08 -10.73 7.34
N SER A 111 -0.15 -10.74 6.84
CA SER A 111 -1.30 -11.08 7.67
C SER A 111 -2.40 -11.71 6.82
N ASP A 112 -2.94 -12.81 7.31
CA ASP A 112 -4.18 -13.38 6.80
C ASP A 112 -5.33 -12.66 7.49
N ALA A 113 -5.90 -11.68 6.77
CA ALA A 113 -6.83 -10.71 7.35
C ALA A 113 -6.21 -10.08 8.62
N PHE A 114 -6.82 -10.17 9.78
CA PHE A 114 -6.35 -9.55 11.01
C PHE A 114 -5.54 -10.49 11.93
N LEU A 115 -5.32 -11.74 11.50
CA LEU A 115 -4.79 -12.79 12.38
C LEU A 115 -3.40 -12.50 12.95
N GLN A 116 -2.53 -11.85 12.20
CA GLN A 116 -1.17 -11.56 12.61
C GLN A 116 -0.99 -10.16 13.20
N ILE A 117 -2.06 -9.38 13.27
CA ILE A 117 -2.03 -8.06 13.91
C ILE A 117 -2.09 -8.27 15.43
N PRO A 118 -1.18 -7.64 16.20
CA PRO A 118 -1.24 -7.71 17.67
C PRO A 118 -2.57 -7.20 18.21
N ASP A 119 -3.18 -7.95 19.13
CA ASP A 119 -4.52 -7.65 19.66
C ASP A 119 -4.60 -6.31 20.42
N GLU A 120 -3.50 -5.86 20.98
CA GLU A 120 -3.43 -4.62 21.76
C GLU A 120 -3.45 -3.36 20.90
N ILE A 121 -3.21 -3.46 19.61
CA ILE A 121 -3.20 -2.29 18.73
C ILE A 121 -4.62 -1.86 18.40
N LYS A 122 -4.90 -0.58 18.62
CA LYS A 122 -6.17 0.04 18.25
C LYS A 122 -5.93 0.99 17.08
N PHE A 123 -6.69 0.83 16.03
CA PHE A 123 -6.58 1.67 14.84
C PHE A 123 -7.64 2.76 14.84
N ASP A 124 -7.21 3.97 14.49
CA ASP A 124 -8.14 5.09 14.24
C ASP A 124 -8.77 4.98 12.86
N GLN A 125 -8.02 4.45 11.89
CA GLN A 125 -8.46 4.27 10.52
C GLN A 125 -8.09 2.87 10.03
N VAL A 126 -9.04 2.21 9.37
CA VAL A 126 -8.80 0.96 8.63
C VAL A 126 -9.21 1.21 7.19
N ILE A 127 -8.26 1.11 6.28
CA ILE A 127 -8.47 1.42 4.87
C ILE A 127 -8.18 0.19 4.04
N SER A 128 -9.08 -0.10 3.11
CA SER A 128 -8.91 -1.20 2.18
C SER A 128 -9.37 -0.78 0.81
N ASN A 129 -8.48 -0.88 -0.17
CA ASN A 129 -8.83 -0.67 -1.57
C ASN A 129 -8.89 -2.03 -2.29
N LEU A 130 -9.96 -2.76 -2.03
CA LEU A 130 -10.16 -4.07 -2.63
C LEU A 130 -10.55 -3.94 -4.11
N PRO A 131 -10.10 -4.88 -4.97
CA PRO A 131 -10.55 -4.91 -6.36
C PRO A 131 -12.07 -5.00 -6.47
N ALA A 132 -12.66 -4.25 -7.41
CA ALA A 132 -14.10 -4.17 -7.60
C ALA A 132 -14.78 -5.53 -7.87
N LYS A 133 -14.03 -6.52 -8.35
CA LYS A 133 -14.49 -7.88 -8.60
C LYS A 133 -14.93 -8.63 -7.35
N VAL A 134 -14.46 -8.22 -6.19
CA VAL A 134 -14.63 -8.96 -4.92
C VAL A 134 -15.77 -8.38 -4.10
N GLY A 135 -16.13 -7.13 -4.34
CA GLY A 135 -16.90 -6.35 -3.39
C GLY A 135 -18.35 -6.76 -3.18
N ARG A 136 -19.07 -7.21 -4.22
CA ARG A 136 -20.54 -7.40 -4.10
C ARG A 136 -21.00 -8.74 -3.55
N GLU A 137 -20.22 -9.78 -3.73
CA GLU A 137 -20.62 -11.13 -3.31
C GLU A 137 -20.19 -11.48 -1.89
N GLN A 138 -19.34 -10.65 -1.29
CA GLN A 138 -18.79 -10.87 0.05
C GLN A 138 -19.30 -9.89 1.09
N LEU A 139 -20.09 -8.94 0.65
CA LEU A 139 -20.80 -8.03 1.52
C LEU A 139 -22.18 -8.58 1.86
#